data_4388845bd5dd3e7d56d6ffb8aad116d0
#
_entry.id   4388845bd5dd3e7d56d6ffb8aad116d0
#
_cell.length_a   1.000
_cell.length_b   1.000
_cell.length_c   1.000
_cell.angle_alpha   90.00
_cell.angle_beta   90.00
_cell.angle_gamma   90.00
#
_symmetry.space_group_name_H-M   'P 1'
#
loop_
_entity.id
_entity.type
_entity.pdbx_description
1 polymer ?
#
loop_
_entity_poly.entity_id
_entity_poly.type
_entity_poly.pdbx_seq_one_letter_code
_entity_poly.pdbx_strand_id
1 'polypeptide(L)'
;MAKILLAEDDEDMRKFLERALEKAGHDVTSFGEGLSAFECVKEVSFDLLLTDIVMPEMDGIELARRAADLDPELKIMFITGCAAVALNPDNEAPKDAKILSKPFHLRELVQEVDRMMAA
;
A
#
# COMPACT_ATOMS: atom_id res chain seq x y z
N MET A 1 -15.28 6.78 -2.35
CA MET A 1 -14.52 6.72 -1.09
C MET A 1 -14.03 5.30 -0.84
N ALA A 2 -12.73 5.12 -0.65
CA ALA A 2 -12.16 3.80 -0.42
C ALA A 2 -11.64 3.69 1.02
N LYS A 3 -11.63 2.47 1.54
CA LYS A 3 -11.03 2.16 2.82
C LYS A 3 -9.62 1.64 2.57
N ILE A 4 -8.62 2.42 3.00
CA ILE A 4 -7.22 2.20 2.64
C ILE A 4 -6.41 1.84 3.88
N LEU A 5 -5.63 0.75 3.77
CA LEU A 5 -4.60 0.41 4.75
C LEU A 5 -3.26 0.87 4.20
N LEU A 6 -2.59 1.75 4.95
CA LEU A 6 -1.30 2.32 4.56
C LEU A 6 -0.22 1.78 5.48
N ALA A 7 0.84 1.23 4.90
CA ALA A 7 2.02 0.78 5.64
C ALA A 7 3.24 1.52 5.14
N GLU A 8 3.87 2.33 6.01
CA GLU A 8 5.02 3.15 5.69
C GLU A 8 5.81 3.39 6.97
N ASP A 9 7.08 2.99 7.01
CA ASP A 9 7.89 3.09 8.21
C ASP A 9 8.44 4.49 8.48
N ASP A 10 8.54 5.34 7.45
CA ASP A 10 8.91 6.76 7.62
C ASP A 10 7.69 7.51 8.16
N GLU A 11 7.79 8.00 9.39
CA GLU A 11 6.66 8.63 10.07
C GLU A 11 6.17 9.88 9.35
N ASP A 12 7.07 10.72 8.87
CA ASP A 12 6.70 11.96 8.18
C ASP A 12 6.02 11.66 6.85
N MET A 13 6.57 10.72 6.09
CA MET A 13 5.98 10.30 4.84
C MET A 13 4.60 9.66 5.06
N ARG A 14 4.47 8.83 6.10
CA ARG A 14 3.20 8.19 6.43
C ARG A 14 2.12 9.21 6.71
N LYS A 15 2.43 10.21 7.53
CA LYS A 15 1.46 11.28 7.86
C LYS A 15 1.10 12.10 6.63
N PHE A 16 2.08 12.38 5.77
CA PHE A 16 1.89 13.14 4.56
C PHE A 16 0.95 12.43 3.60
N LEU A 17 1.18 11.14 3.38
CA LEU A 17 0.34 10.32 2.51
C LEU A 17 -1.07 10.17 3.07
N GLU A 18 -1.16 9.94 4.37
CA GLU A 18 -2.45 9.78 5.05
C GLU A 18 -3.31 11.04 4.86
N ARG A 19 -2.74 12.20 5.07
CA ARG A 19 -3.47 13.47 4.91
C ARG A 19 -3.93 13.68 3.48
N ALA A 20 -3.08 13.40 2.51
CA ALA A 20 -3.42 13.57 1.10
C ALA A 20 -4.60 12.69 0.70
N LEU A 21 -4.59 11.44 1.14
CA LEU A 21 -5.65 10.50 0.83
C LEU A 21 -6.95 10.85 1.56
N GLU A 22 -6.84 11.30 2.80
CA GLU A 22 -8.02 11.74 3.56
C GLU A 22 -8.66 12.96 2.92
N LYS A 23 -7.86 13.90 2.43
CA LYS A 23 -8.38 15.08 1.71
C LYS A 23 -9.11 14.68 0.43
N ALA A 24 -8.71 13.58 -0.18
CA ALA A 24 -9.36 13.07 -1.38
C ALA A 24 -10.64 12.29 -1.07
N GLY A 25 -11.00 12.14 0.20
CA GLY A 25 -12.25 11.52 0.62
C GLY A 25 -12.12 10.07 1.03
N HIS A 26 -10.91 9.55 1.17
CA HIS A 26 -10.71 8.15 1.56
C HIS A 26 -10.59 8.00 3.08
N ASP A 27 -10.93 6.82 3.56
CA ASP A 27 -10.79 6.44 4.97
C ASP A 27 -9.47 5.69 5.10
N VAL A 28 -8.50 6.26 5.83
CA VAL A 28 -7.14 5.72 5.90
C VAL A 28 -6.81 5.25 7.31
N THR A 29 -6.33 4.01 7.41
CA THR A 29 -5.73 3.48 8.62
C THR A 29 -4.26 3.22 8.31
N SER A 30 -3.34 3.74 9.13
CA SER A 30 -1.92 3.64 8.82
C SER A 30 -1.12 2.99 9.93
N PHE A 31 -0.05 2.31 9.53
CA PHE A 31 0.89 1.68 10.44
C PHE A 31 2.33 1.91 9.97
N GLY A 32 3.25 1.95 10.92
CA GLY A 32 4.68 2.07 10.62
C GLY A 32 5.40 0.76 10.39
N GLU A 33 4.71 -0.37 10.56
CA GLU A 33 5.31 -1.69 10.46
C GLU A 33 4.39 -2.64 9.70
N GLY A 34 5.01 -3.53 8.91
CA GLY A 34 4.26 -4.51 8.13
C GLY A 34 3.50 -5.50 9.00
N LEU A 35 4.08 -5.90 10.12
CA LEU A 35 3.43 -6.87 11.00
C LEU A 35 2.16 -6.30 11.63
N SER A 36 2.21 -5.04 12.10
CA SER A 36 1.02 -4.38 12.66
C SER A 36 -0.07 -4.22 11.60
N ALA A 37 0.31 -3.86 10.39
CA ALA A 37 -0.63 -3.75 9.27
C ALA A 37 -1.28 -5.10 8.98
N PHE A 38 -0.48 -6.17 8.97
CA PHE A 38 -1.01 -7.51 8.73
C PHE A 38 -1.99 -7.94 9.80
N GLU A 39 -1.69 -7.66 11.07
CA GLU A 39 -2.60 -7.97 12.17
C GLU A 39 -3.95 -7.26 11.99
N CYS A 40 -3.91 -6.02 11.47
CA CYS A 40 -5.13 -5.26 11.21
C CYS A 40 -5.94 -5.88 10.08
N VAL A 41 -5.29 -6.33 9.01
CA VAL A 41 -6.01 -6.87 7.84
C VAL A 41 -6.69 -8.22 8.15
N LYS A 42 -6.24 -8.90 9.19
CA LYS A 42 -6.89 -10.12 9.64
C LYS A 42 -8.27 -9.86 10.27
N GLU A 43 -8.49 -8.65 10.76
CA GLU A 43 -9.71 -8.31 11.50
C GLU A 43 -10.59 -7.30 10.78
N VAL A 44 -10.02 -6.49 9.89
CA VAL A 44 -10.74 -5.41 9.21
C VAL A 44 -10.56 -5.55 7.71
N SER A 45 -11.65 -5.45 6.95
CA SER A 45 -11.60 -5.47 5.49
C SER A 45 -11.21 -4.10 4.95
N PHE A 46 -10.34 -4.10 3.94
CA PHE A 46 -9.92 -2.88 3.23
C PHE A 46 -10.16 -3.03 1.74
N ASP A 47 -10.27 -1.90 1.05
CA ASP A 47 -10.40 -1.88 -0.42
C ASP A 47 -9.03 -1.85 -1.09
N LEU A 48 -8.05 -1.21 -0.44
CA LEU A 48 -6.71 -1.03 -1.00
C LEU A 48 -5.67 -1.16 0.11
N LEU A 49 -4.60 -1.90 -0.19
CA LEU A 49 -3.37 -1.87 0.60
C LEU A 49 -2.35 -1.03 -0.17
N LEU A 50 -1.89 0.05 0.47
CA LEU A 50 -0.85 0.91 -0.05
C LEU A 50 0.36 0.76 0.87
N THR A 51 1.47 0.21 0.36
CA THR A 51 2.60 -0.11 1.22
C THR A 51 3.94 0.21 0.56
N ASP A 52 4.88 0.69 1.36
CA ASP A 52 6.28 0.71 0.96
C ASP A 52 6.77 -0.75 0.90
N ILE A 53 7.80 -0.99 0.11
CA ILE A 53 8.39 -2.33 0.00
C ILE A 53 9.40 -2.55 1.11
N VAL A 54 10.31 -1.60 1.32
CA VAL A 54 11.41 -1.77 2.29
C VAL A 54 10.95 -1.32 3.67
N MET A 55 10.70 -2.29 4.54
CA MET A 55 10.32 -2.06 5.93
C MET A 55 10.99 -3.12 6.80
N PRO A 56 11.31 -2.80 8.08
CA PRO A 56 11.92 -3.80 8.97
C PRO A 56 10.99 -4.98 9.22
N GLU A 57 11.56 -6.13 9.40
CA GLU A 57 10.91 -7.41 9.73
C GLU A 57 10.04 -7.92 8.59
N MET A 58 8.79 -7.48 8.47
CA MET A 58 7.93 -7.87 7.36
C MET A 58 7.95 -6.76 6.30
N ASP A 59 8.53 -7.04 5.13
CA ASP A 59 8.56 -6.05 4.04
C ASP A 59 7.18 -5.97 3.35
N GLY A 60 7.05 -4.97 2.46
CA GLY A 60 5.77 -4.71 1.79
C GLY A 60 5.33 -5.82 0.85
N ILE A 61 6.27 -6.54 0.25
CA ILE A 61 5.92 -7.65 -0.65
C ILE A 61 5.34 -8.81 0.14
N GLU A 62 5.94 -9.16 1.26
CA GLU A 62 5.41 -10.22 2.12
C GLU A 62 4.06 -9.81 2.69
N LEU A 63 3.92 -8.57 3.13
CA LEU A 63 2.64 -8.05 3.64
C LEU A 63 1.55 -8.18 2.57
N ALA A 64 1.85 -7.74 1.34
CA ALA A 64 0.89 -7.79 0.25
C ALA A 64 0.50 -9.22 -0.11
N ARG A 65 1.47 -10.12 -0.15
CA ARG A 65 1.21 -11.52 -0.44
C ARG A 65 0.29 -12.16 0.60
N ARG A 66 0.59 -11.93 1.88
CA ARG A 66 -0.22 -12.49 2.96
C ARG A 66 -1.62 -11.87 3.00
N ALA A 67 -1.71 -10.57 2.77
CA ALA A 67 -3.00 -9.89 2.73
C ALA A 67 -3.87 -10.37 1.58
N ALA A 68 -3.25 -10.59 0.40
CA ALA A 68 -3.96 -11.11 -0.76
C ALA A 68 -4.46 -12.54 -0.55
N ASP A 69 -3.73 -13.35 0.22
CA ASP A 69 -4.20 -14.70 0.58
C ASP A 69 -5.45 -14.65 1.45
N LEU A 70 -5.55 -13.64 2.33
CA LEU A 70 -6.72 -13.47 3.18
C LEU A 70 -7.90 -12.88 2.44
N ASP A 71 -7.63 -11.99 1.48
CA ASP A 71 -8.66 -11.29 0.73
C ASP A 71 -8.18 -11.14 -0.74
N PRO A 72 -8.59 -12.08 -1.61
CA PRO A 72 -8.14 -12.04 -3.01
C PRO A 72 -8.66 -10.82 -3.79
N GLU A 73 -9.65 -10.12 -3.28
CA GLU A 73 -10.20 -8.93 -3.95
C GLU A 73 -9.51 -7.63 -3.51
N LEU A 74 -8.65 -7.71 -2.51
CA LEU A 74 -7.91 -6.54 -2.04
C LEU A 74 -6.98 -6.03 -3.15
N LYS A 75 -7.11 -4.75 -3.47
CA LYS A 75 -6.22 -4.11 -4.44
C LYS A 75 -4.95 -3.69 -3.74
N ILE A 76 -3.83 -3.74 -4.47
CA ILE A 76 -2.50 -3.52 -3.89
C ILE A 76 -1.74 -2.51 -4.72
N MET A 77 -1.16 -1.53 -4.06
CA MET A 77 -0.23 -0.59 -4.67
C MET A 77 1.03 -0.51 -3.81
N PHE A 78 2.18 -0.70 -4.45
CA PHE A 78 3.48 -0.47 -3.81
C PHE A 78 3.94 0.94 -4.10
N ILE A 79 4.50 1.58 -3.08
CA ILE A 79 5.25 2.83 -3.24
C ILE A 79 6.69 2.52 -2.86
N THR A 80 7.63 2.84 -3.73
CA THR A 80 9.01 2.41 -3.51
C THR A 80 10.03 3.32 -4.18
N GLY A 81 11.19 3.49 -3.54
CA GLY A 81 12.36 4.10 -4.15
C GLY A 81 13.16 3.11 -4.99
N CYS A 82 12.78 1.84 -4.98
CA CYS A 82 13.51 0.77 -5.68
C CYS A 82 12.55 -0.10 -6.49
N ALA A 83 12.07 0.45 -7.62
CA ALA A 83 11.11 -0.24 -8.46
C ALA A 83 11.63 -1.58 -8.99
N ALA A 84 12.96 -1.72 -9.15
CA ALA A 84 13.56 -2.96 -9.63
C ALA A 84 13.24 -4.16 -8.72
N VAL A 85 13.12 -3.93 -7.41
CA VAL A 85 12.76 -5.01 -6.48
C VAL A 85 11.35 -5.50 -6.75
N ALA A 86 10.41 -4.57 -6.95
CA ALA A 86 9.02 -4.92 -7.21
C ALA A 86 8.83 -5.57 -8.58
N LEU A 87 9.65 -5.17 -9.56
CA LEU A 87 9.55 -5.70 -10.92
C LEU A 87 10.30 -7.01 -11.13
N ASN A 88 11.08 -7.44 -10.14
CA ASN A 88 11.82 -8.70 -10.23
C ASN A 88 10.85 -9.86 -10.30
N PRO A 89 10.89 -10.69 -11.38
CA PRO A 89 9.96 -11.81 -11.52
C PRO A 89 10.12 -12.90 -10.46
N ASP A 90 11.25 -12.90 -9.74
CA ASP A 90 11.51 -13.89 -8.70
C ASP A 90 10.85 -13.54 -7.36
N ASN A 91 10.30 -12.32 -7.20
CA ASN A 91 9.62 -11.99 -5.97
C ASN A 91 8.21 -12.59 -5.95
N GLU A 92 7.61 -12.61 -4.76
CA GLU A 92 6.29 -13.22 -4.56
C GLU A 92 5.16 -12.19 -4.50
N ALA A 93 5.38 -10.99 -5.06
CA ALA A 93 4.37 -9.95 -5.07
C ALA A 93 3.15 -10.39 -5.91
N PRO A 94 1.93 -9.99 -5.50
CA PRO A 94 0.75 -10.24 -6.33
C PRO A 94 0.92 -9.61 -7.71
N LYS A 95 0.55 -10.36 -8.76
CA LYS A 95 0.87 -10.00 -10.14
C LYS A 95 0.15 -8.77 -10.66
N ASP A 96 -1.02 -8.47 -10.11
CA ASP A 96 -1.83 -7.31 -10.52
C ASP A 96 -1.60 -6.09 -9.64
N ALA A 97 -0.61 -6.13 -8.75
CA ALA A 97 -0.26 -4.99 -7.92
C ALA A 97 0.29 -3.85 -8.78
N LYS A 98 -0.10 -2.62 -8.43
CA LYS A 98 0.45 -1.43 -9.05
C LYS A 98 1.72 -1.00 -8.33
N ILE A 99 2.60 -0.30 -9.06
CA ILE A 99 3.85 0.22 -8.51
C ILE A 99 3.94 1.70 -8.79
N LEU A 100 4.14 2.49 -7.75
CA LEU A 100 4.39 3.92 -7.88
C LEU A 100 5.79 4.20 -7.35
N SER A 101 6.68 4.67 -8.22
CA SER A 101 8.08 4.89 -7.87
C SER A 101 8.28 6.25 -7.22
N LYS A 102 9.08 6.31 -6.16
CA LYS A 102 9.53 7.56 -5.56
C LYS A 102 10.65 8.17 -6.42
N PRO A 103 10.75 9.47 -6.56
CA PRO A 103 9.81 10.48 -6.05
C PRO A 103 8.57 10.61 -6.95
N PHE A 104 7.46 11.00 -6.35
CA PHE A 104 6.21 11.22 -7.08
C PHE A 104 5.50 12.45 -6.49
N HIS A 105 4.58 13.03 -7.26
CA HIS A 105 3.72 14.10 -6.74
C HIS A 105 2.50 13.49 -6.06
N LEU A 106 2.02 14.13 -4.99
CA LEU A 106 0.82 13.65 -4.29
C LEU A 106 -0.39 13.56 -5.20
N ARG A 107 -0.50 14.48 -6.16
CA ARG A 107 -1.58 14.43 -7.15
C ARG A 107 -1.53 13.11 -7.95
N GLU A 108 -0.34 12.68 -8.31
CA GLU A 108 -0.14 11.44 -9.04
C GLU A 108 -0.61 10.23 -8.21
N LEU A 109 -0.26 10.21 -6.94
CA LEU A 109 -0.70 9.15 -6.02
C LEU A 109 -2.23 9.10 -5.93
N VAL A 110 -2.85 10.27 -5.69
CA VAL A 110 -4.31 10.34 -5.55
C VAL A 110 -5.01 9.90 -6.83
N GLN A 111 -4.49 10.33 -7.98
CA GLN A 111 -5.05 9.93 -9.28
C GLN A 111 -4.97 8.42 -9.50
N GLU A 112 -3.84 7.80 -9.15
CA GLU A 112 -3.68 6.36 -9.30
C GLU A 112 -4.60 5.58 -8.35
N VAL A 113 -4.74 6.05 -7.12
CA VAL A 113 -5.66 5.43 -6.16
C VAL A 113 -7.10 5.52 -6.68
N ASP A 114 -7.51 6.69 -7.14
CA ASP A 114 -8.86 6.88 -7.66
C ASP A 114 -9.12 6.00 -8.88
N ARG A 115 -8.12 5.87 -9.76
CA ARG A 115 -8.22 5.01 -10.95
C ARG A 115 -8.38 3.54 -10.55
N MET A 116 -7.62 3.08 -9.57
CA MET A 116 -7.72 1.69 -9.10
C MET A 116 -9.07 1.41 -8.47
N MET A 117 -9.60 2.37 -7.72
CA MET A 117 -10.89 2.18 -7.05
C MET A 117 -12.07 2.23 -8.00
N ALA A 118 -11.92 2.92 -9.14
CA ALA A 118 -12.97 3.02 -10.15
C ALA A 118 -13.07 1.79 -11.06
N ALA A 119 -12.02 0.99 -11.10
CA ALA A 119 -11.94 -0.16 -12.01
C ALA A 119 -12.74 -1.36 -11.51
#